data_dc9357ef93dbee66dfd461e9a97bc71d
#
_entry.id   dc9357ef93dbee66dfd461e9a97bc71d
#
_cell.length_a   1.000
_cell.length_b   1.000
_cell.length_c   1.000
_cell.angle_alpha   90.00
_cell.angle_beta   90.00
_cell.angle_gamma   90.00
#
_symmetry.space_group_name_H-M   'P 1'
#
loop_
_entity.id
_entity.type
_entity.pdbx_description
1 polymer ?
#
loop_
_entity_poly.entity_id
_entity_poly.type
_entity_poly.pdbx_seq_one_letter_code
_entity_poly.pdbx_strand_id
1 'polypeptide(L)'
;MLLLSSEINLVTQTAANGSNKGGKDTSVASAGLAATLKYCVDCPPTAEAICNGDSSDVYTALPGPIVFASRVQELSVDVNLDCEVTSDPTATCAVTGFVEVDLTLDTTAAHAFNFIADLAETGTGSTNKPVQVVACFNLAATADAEDGSAEGHVSLGSTMFIVQEASVSNFN
;
A
#
# COMPACT_ATOMS: atom_id res chain seq x y z
N MET A 1 -7.99 -4.63 24.12
CA MET A 1 -8.33 -4.80 22.71
C MET A 1 -8.28 -3.43 22.03
N LEU A 2 -7.76 -3.37 20.86
CA LEU A 2 -7.58 -2.13 20.10
C LEU A 2 -8.30 -2.32 18.76
N LEU A 3 -9.11 -1.35 18.35
CA LEU A 3 -9.76 -1.32 17.06
C LEU A 3 -9.19 -0.17 16.25
N LEU A 4 -8.63 -0.45 15.09
CA LEU A 4 -8.20 0.54 14.11
C LEU A 4 -9.09 0.43 12.88
N SER A 5 -9.76 1.51 12.52
CA SER A 5 -10.52 1.64 11.29
C SER A 5 -9.98 2.81 10.48
N SER A 6 -9.81 2.60 9.19
CA SER A 6 -9.34 3.65 8.30
C SER A 6 -9.99 3.57 6.93
N GLU A 7 -10.26 4.72 6.36
CA GLU A 7 -10.60 4.90 4.97
C GLU A 7 -9.32 5.11 4.16
N ILE A 8 -9.20 4.40 3.05
CA ILE A 8 -8.00 4.39 2.21
C ILE A 8 -8.43 4.64 0.78
N ASN A 9 -7.72 5.53 0.11
CA ASN A 9 -7.85 5.74 -1.32
C ASN A 9 -6.57 5.27 -2.01
N LEU A 10 -6.72 4.38 -3.01
CA LEU A 10 -5.67 3.91 -3.90
C LEU A 10 -5.97 4.36 -5.31
N VAL A 11 -5.08 5.13 -5.91
CA VAL A 11 -5.13 5.52 -7.32
C VAL A 11 -3.93 4.92 -8.03
N THR A 12 -4.17 4.21 -9.12
CA THR A 12 -3.14 3.75 -10.03
C THR A 12 -3.52 4.16 -11.45
N GLN A 13 -2.59 4.75 -12.16
CA GLN A 13 -2.73 5.12 -13.55
C GLN A 13 -1.60 4.52 -14.35
N THR A 14 -1.91 3.92 -15.49
CA THR A 14 -0.95 3.38 -16.43
C THR A 14 -1.36 3.76 -17.83
N ALA A 15 -0.40 4.20 -18.62
CA ALA A 15 -0.57 4.46 -20.04
C ALA A 15 0.53 3.75 -20.83
N ALA A 16 0.16 3.04 -21.87
CA ALA A 16 1.08 2.39 -22.77
C ALA A 16 0.89 2.91 -24.19
N ASN A 17 1.99 3.22 -24.86
CA ASN A 17 2.02 3.76 -26.19
C ASN A 17 2.51 2.70 -27.19
N GLY A 18 1.66 2.36 -28.16
CA GLY A 18 2.09 1.51 -29.27
C GLY A 18 3.15 2.21 -30.14
N SER A 19 4.35 1.65 -30.19
CA SER A 19 5.43 2.19 -31.01
C SER A 19 5.14 2.07 -32.51
N ASN A 20 5.47 3.11 -33.28
CA ASN A 20 5.42 3.08 -34.75
C ASN A 20 6.36 2.05 -35.38
N LYS A 21 7.20 1.42 -34.58
CA LYS A 21 8.17 0.40 -35.03
C LYS A 21 7.71 -1.04 -34.71
N GLY A 22 6.50 -1.17 -34.13
CA GLY A 22 6.06 -2.41 -33.51
C GLY A 22 6.81 -2.67 -32.20
N GLY A 23 6.27 -3.54 -31.40
CA GLY A 23 6.87 -3.95 -30.13
C GLY A 23 5.89 -3.89 -28.99
N LYS A 24 6.34 -4.35 -27.85
CA LYS A 24 5.60 -4.39 -26.59
C LYS A 24 6.01 -3.18 -25.75
N ASP A 25 5.02 -2.44 -25.28
CA ASP A 25 5.19 -1.44 -24.24
C ASP A 25 4.48 -1.89 -22.95
N THR A 26 5.12 -1.68 -21.82
CA THR A 26 4.57 -2.11 -20.53
C THR A 26 4.69 -0.98 -19.52
N SER A 27 3.59 -0.71 -18.83
CA SER A 27 3.52 0.24 -17.73
C SER A 27 2.95 -0.43 -16.49
N VAL A 28 3.60 -0.24 -15.35
CA VAL A 28 3.20 -0.83 -14.07
C VAL A 28 3.05 0.25 -13.02
N ALA A 29 1.94 0.25 -12.31
CA ALA A 29 1.73 1.10 -11.15
C ALA A 29 1.29 0.26 -9.94
N SER A 30 1.80 0.58 -8.79
CA SER A 30 1.34 -0.04 -7.55
C SER A 30 1.05 1.00 -6.47
N ALA A 31 0.10 0.67 -5.61
CA ALA A 31 -0.21 1.45 -4.43
C ALA A 31 -0.64 0.53 -3.29
N GLY A 32 -0.25 0.83 -2.07
CA GLY A 32 -0.62 0.01 -0.92
C GLY A 32 -0.45 0.72 0.41
N LEU A 33 -1.21 0.27 1.40
CA LEU A 33 -1.15 0.74 2.77
C LEU A 33 -1.15 -0.44 3.72
N ALA A 34 -0.18 -0.43 4.62
CA ALA A 34 -0.13 -1.32 5.76
C ALA A 34 -0.16 -0.53 7.07
N ALA A 35 -0.70 -1.11 8.12
CA ALA A 35 -0.71 -0.53 9.45
C ALA A 35 -0.17 -1.52 10.49
N THR A 36 0.50 -0.97 11.48
CA THR A 36 0.97 -1.69 12.67
C THR A 36 0.58 -0.87 13.90
N LEU A 37 0.03 -1.50 14.91
CA LEU A 37 -0.15 -0.86 16.21
C LEU A 37 1.04 -1.19 17.12
N LYS A 38 1.63 -0.14 17.67
CA LYS A 38 2.69 -0.25 18.66
C LYS A 38 2.25 0.32 19.99
N TYR A 39 2.75 -0.24 21.08
CA TYR A 39 2.47 0.23 22.42
C TYR A 39 3.72 0.21 23.28
N CYS A 40 3.77 1.08 24.25
CA CYS A 40 4.92 1.21 25.15
C CYS A 40 4.51 1.85 26.49
N VAL A 41 5.38 1.62 27.48
CA VAL A 41 5.39 2.30 28.78
C VAL A 41 6.71 3.07 28.85
N ASP A 42 6.71 4.27 29.43
CA ASP A 42 7.90 5.14 29.38
C ASP A 42 8.39 5.40 27.94
N CYS A 43 7.45 5.78 27.12
CA CYS A 43 7.61 5.85 25.68
C CYS A 43 8.62 6.91 25.19
N PRO A 44 9.23 6.74 24.02
CA PRO A 44 9.90 7.82 23.31
C PRO A 44 8.99 9.04 23.13
N PRO A 45 9.56 10.25 23.05
CA PRO A 45 8.77 11.49 23.07
C PRO A 45 7.93 11.73 21.81
N THR A 46 8.20 11.01 20.73
CA THR A 46 7.51 11.19 19.44
C THR A 46 6.89 9.89 18.94
N ALA A 47 5.74 10.01 18.28
CA ALA A 47 5.09 8.87 17.62
C ALA A 47 6.00 8.23 16.55
N GLU A 48 6.82 9.01 15.87
CA GLU A 48 7.78 8.53 14.87
C GLU A 48 8.82 7.61 15.51
N ALA A 49 9.41 7.99 16.64
CA ALA A 49 10.37 7.15 17.37
C ALA A 49 9.72 5.84 17.84
N ILE A 50 8.44 5.88 18.23
CA ILE A 50 7.67 4.68 18.57
C ILE A 50 7.49 3.79 17.33
N CYS A 51 7.10 4.39 16.20
CA CYS A 51 6.90 3.65 14.95
C CYS A 51 8.19 3.03 14.42
N ASN A 52 9.32 3.69 14.56
CA ASN A 52 10.64 3.16 14.18
C ASN A 52 11.14 2.07 15.13
N GLY A 53 10.61 1.99 16.35
CA GLY A 53 11.04 1.02 17.35
C GLY A 53 12.38 1.39 17.98
N ASP A 54 12.64 2.69 18.17
CA ASP A 54 13.91 3.23 18.67
C ASP A 54 14.15 2.93 20.17
N SER A 55 13.28 2.17 20.81
CA SER A 55 13.40 1.77 22.21
C SER A 55 13.09 0.28 22.39
N SER A 56 13.81 -0.37 23.32
CA SER A 56 13.57 -1.76 23.73
C SER A 56 12.20 -1.97 24.39
N ASP A 57 11.57 -0.89 24.84
CA ASP A 57 10.29 -0.93 25.56
C ASP A 57 9.08 -0.65 24.64
N VAL A 58 9.30 -0.67 23.32
CA VAL A 58 8.27 -0.57 22.30
C VAL A 58 7.89 -1.96 21.81
N TYR A 59 6.63 -2.30 21.96
CA TYR A 59 6.07 -3.60 21.60
C TYR A 59 5.11 -3.45 20.42
N THR A 60 4.93 -4.55 19.68
CA THR A 60 3.97 -4.60 18.58
C THR A 60 2.72 -5.36 18.99
N ALA A 61 1.55 -4.76 18.80
CA ALA A 61 0.29 -5.42 19.05
C ALA A 61 0.04 -6.54 18.03
N LEU A 62 -0.54 -7.65 18.49
CA LEU A 62 -0.90 -8.77 17.63
C LEU A 62 -2.14 -8.46 16.78
N PRO A 63 -2.16 -8.93 15.53
CA PRO A 63 -1.27 -9.92 14.90
C PRO A 63 0.00 -9.34 14.29
N GLY A 64 0.33 -8.08 14.47
CA GLY A 64 1.47 -7.41 13.86
C GLY A 64 1.04 -6.55 12.67
N PRO A 65 1.88 -6.37 11.66
CA PRO A 65 1.54 -5.58 10.48
C PRO A 65 0.36 -6.19 9.71
N ILE A 66 -0.62 -5.35 9.36
CA ILE A 66 -1.76 -5.74 8.53
C ILE A 66 -1.76 -4.89 7.27
N VAL A 67 -1.88 -5.54 6.11
CA VAL A 67 -2.13 -4.84 4.84
C VAL A 67 -3.61 -4.46 4.79
N PHE A 68 -3.89 -3.18 4.83
CA PHE A 68 -5.24 -2.65 4.73
C PHE A 68 -5.76 -2.68 3.30
N ALA A 69 -4.92 -2.27 2.36
CA ALA A 69 -5.22 -2.32 0.95
C ALA A 69 -3.93 -2.38 0.14
N SER A 70 -3.97 -3.08 -0.97
CA SER A 70 -2.89 -3.08 -1.96
C SER A 70 -3.45 -3.29 -3.35
N ARG A 71 -2.80 -2.67 -4.33
CA ARG A 71 -3.12 -2.83 -5.74
C ARG A 71 -1.86 -2.82 -6.57
N VAL A 72 -1.83 -3.66 -7.58
CA VAL A 72 -0.88 -3.61 -8.68
C VAL A 72 -1.70 -3.56 -9.96
N GLN A 73 -1.36 -2.63 -10.83
CA GLN A 73 -1.94 -2.47 -12.16
C GLN A 73 -0.81 -2.57 -13.18
N GLU A 74 -0.96 -3.48 -14.12
CA GLU A 74 -0.06 -3.64 -15.25
C GLU A 74 -0.86 -3.44 -16.53
N LEU A 75 -0.34 -2.62 -17.42
CA LEU A 75 -0.87 -2.42 -18.76
C LEU A 75 0.23 -2.78 -19.76
N SER A 76 -0.09 -3.67 -20.69
CA SER A 76 0.81 -4.08 -21.75
C SER A 76 0.11 -3.92 -23.08
N VAL A 77 0.75 -3.23 -23.99
CA VAL A 77 0.29 -3.04 -25.38
C VAL A 77 1.33 -3.67 -26.32
N ASP A 78 0.88 -4.60 -27.14
CA ASP A 78 1.69 -5.23 -28.18
C ASP A 78 1.15 -4.83 -29.54
N VAL A 79 1.95 -4.10 -30.30
CA VAL A 79 1.58 -3.67 -31.66
C VAL A 79 2.30 -4.57 -32.67
N ASN A 80 1.55 -5.50 -33.24
CA ASN A 80 2.02 -6.32 -34.35
C ASN A 80 1.87 -5.53 -35.64
N LEU A 81 2.99 -5.35 -36.36
CA LEU A 81 3.02 -4.76 -37.68
C LEU A 81 2.83 -5.87 -38.72
N ASP A 82 1.63 -6.02 -39.26
CA ASP A 82 1.44 -6.82 -40.46
C ASP A 82 1.92 -6.02 -41.67
N CYS A 83 3.15 -6.35 -42.07
CA CYS A 83 3.69 -5.83 -43.33
C CYS A 83 3.23 -6.72 -44.47
N GLU A 84 2.32 -6.25 -45.33
CA GLU A 84 2.14 -6.91 -46.63
C GLU A 84 3.45 -6.92 -47.39
N VAL A 85 4.01 -8.10 -47.58
CA VAL A 85 5.19 -8.29 -48.39
C VAL A 85 4.79 -8.08 -49.86
N THR A 86 4.80 -6.83 -50.29
CA THR A 86 4.74 -6.53 -51.72
C THR A 86 6.09 -6.86 -52.34
N SER A 87 6.10 -7.29 -53.58
CA SER A 87 7.33 -7.61 -54.32
C SER A 87 8.22 -6.38 -54.56
N ASP A 88 7.93 -5.24 -53.94
CA ASP A 88 8.74 -4.02 -54.00
C ASP A 88 9.75 -4.02 -52.84
N PRO A 89 11.06 -4.07 -53.11
CA PRO A 89 12.11 -4.07 -52.09
C PRO A 89 12.23 -2.73 -51.35
N THR A 90 11.46 -1.72 -51.73
CA THR A 90 11.39 -0.41 -51.05
C THR A 90 10.11 -0.22 -50.20
N ALA A 91 9.28 -1.24 -50.08
CA ALA A 91 8.09 -1.17 -49.29
C ALA A 91 8.46 -0.97 -47.80
N THR A 92 8.20 0.22 -47.31
CA THR A 92 8.29 0.53 -45.86
C THR A 92 6.99 0.19 -45.21
N CYS A 93 7.05 -0.64 -44.19
CA CYS A 93 5.88 -0.85 -43.32
C CYS A 93 5.51 0.48 -42.63
N ALA A 94 4.40 1.05 -43.01
CA ALA A 94 3.89 2.24 -42.36
C ALA A 94 2.77 1.84 -41.38
N VAL A 95 2.99 2.05 -40.10
CA VAL A 95 1.90 2.04 -39.13
C VAL A 95 1.12 3.34 -39.28
N THR A 96 -0.10 3.26 -39.71
CA THR A 96 -1.01 4.41 -39.84
C THR A 96 -1.92 4.55 -38.62
N GLY A 97 -1.39 4.45 -37.40
CA GLY A 97 -2.16 4.65 -36.17
C GLY A 97 -1.30 4.60 -34.92
N PHE A 98 -1.62 5.49 -34.01
CA PHE A 98 -1.15 5.37 -32.62
C PHE A 98 -2.18 4.57 -31.84
N VAL A 99 -1.74 3.60 -31.07
CA VAL A 99 -2.54 2.96 -30.04
C VAL A 99 -2.02 3.47 -28.72
N GLU A 100 -2.80 4.37 -28.12
CA GLU A 100 -2.58 4.80 -26.74
C GLU A 100 -3.71 4.21 -25.90
N VAL A 101 -3.34 3.54 -24.82
CA VAL A 101 -4.30 2.99 -23.87
C VAL A 101 -3.98 3.56 -22.50
N ASP A 102 -4.92 4.33 -21.98
CA ASP A 102 -4.89 4.87 -20.62
C ASP A 102 -5.83 4.08 -19.73
N LEU A 103 -5.34 3.65 -18.58
CA LEU A 103 -6.15 2.99 -17.57
C LEU A 103 -5.93 3.64 -16.20
N THR A 104 -6.97 4.26 -15.66
CA THR A 104 -6.98 4.81 -14.31
C THR A 104 -7.94 4.00 -13.45
N LEU A 105 -7.44 3.51 -12.32
CA LEU A 105 -8.24 2.88 -11.29
C LEU A 105 -8.17 3.69 -10.01
N ASP A 106 -9.32 4.14 -9.55
CA ASP A 106 -9.51 4.81 -8.27
C ASP A 106 -10.38 3.93 -7.38
N THR A 107 -9.95 3.65 -6.17
CA THR A 107 -10.70 2.84 -5.22
C THR A 107 -10.57 3.41 -3.83
N THR A 108 -11.71 3.72 -3.25
CA THR A 108 -11.85 4.04 -1.84
C THR A 108 -12.42 2.83 -1.11
N ALA A 109 -11.76 2.43 -0.05
CA ALA A 109 -12.19 1.32 0.79
C ALA A 109 -12.02 1.70 2.28
N ALA A 110 -12.96 1.25 3.10
CA ALA A 110 -12.88 1.38 4.55
C ALA A 110 -12.70 -0.01 5.16
N HIS A 111 -11.68 -0.15 5.98
CA HIS A 111 -11.37 -1.40 6.66
C HIS A 111 -11.22 -1.17 8.17
N ALA A 112 -11.58 -2.18 8.95
CA ALA A 112 -11.44 -2.16 10.39
C ALA A 112 -10.81 -3.47 10.87
N PHE A 113 -9.79 -3.38 11.72
CA PHE A 113 -9.09 -4.52 12.27
C PHE A 113 -8.95 -4.42 13.78
N ASN A 114 -9.04 -5.58 14.43
CA ASN A 114 -8.82 -5.71 15.86
C ASN A 114 -7.37 -6.13 16.13
N PHE A 115 -6.78 -5.49 17.13
CA PHE A 115 -5.46 -5.81 17.63
C PHE A 115 -5.51 -6.10 19.12
N ILE A 116 -4.52 -6.84 19.61
CA ILE A 116 -4.36 -7.18 21.01
C ILE A 116 -2.97 -6.69 21.45
N ALA A 117 -2.94 -5.82 22.46
CA ALA A 117 -1.73 -5.47 23.17
C ALA A 117 -1.66 -6.33 24.44
N ASP A 118 -0.58 -7.08 24.60
CA ASP A 118 -0.32 -7.86 25.82
C ASP A 118 0.47 -7.01 26.81
N LEU A 119 -0.22 -6.48 27.80
CA LEU A 119 0.39 -5.62 28.80
C LEU A 119 1.27 -6.39 29.82
N ALA A 120 1.18 -7.71 29.86
CA ALA A 120 2.07 -8.52 30.70
C ALA A 120 3.54 -8.47 30.19
N GLU A 121 3.75 -8.33 28.88
CA GLU A 121 5.08 -8.19 28.30
C GLU A 121 5.79 -6.91 28.74
N THR A 122 5.03 -5.85 29.03
CA THR A 122 5.60 -4.57 29.48
C THR A 122 6.08 -4.56 30.93
N GLY A 123 5.90 -5.65 31.68
CA GLY A 123 6.21 -5.71 33.09
C GLY A 123 5.34 -4.81 33.99
N THR A 124 4.30 -4.21 33.42
CA THR A 124 3.46 -3.21 34.10
C THR A 124 2.24 -3.79 34.79
N GLY A 125 2.07 -5.08 34.85
CA GLY A 125 0.91 -5.75 35.46
C GLY A 125 0.63 -5.36 36.92
N SER A 126 1.43 -4.48 37.51
CA SER A 126 1.30 -3.98 38.88
C SER A 126 1.53 -2.46 39.02
N THR A 127 1.83 -1.74 37.95
CA THR A 127 2.15 -0.30 38.03
C THR A 127 1.09 0.53 37.32
N ASN A 128 0.57 1.57 37.99
CA ASN A 128 -0.38 2.55 37.40
C ASN A 128 0.32 3.46 36.34
N LYS A 129 1.24 2.92 35.56
CA LYS A 129 1.88 3.69 34.50
C LYS A 129 0.98 3.72 33.25
N PRO A 130 0.83 4.89 32.64
CA PRO A 130 0.06 5.00 31.39
C PRO A 130 0.75 4.22 30.26
N VAL A 131 -0.05 3.46 29.51
CA VAL A 131 0.40 2.83 28.29
C VAL A 131 0.00 3.74 27.12
N GLN A 132 0.98 4.10 26.33
CA GLN A 132 0.76 4.82 25.08
C GLN A 132 0.62 3.83 23.92
N VAL A 133 -0.35 4.07 23.06
CA VAL A 133 -0.60 3.26 21.85
C VAL A 133 -0.56 4.17 20.64
N VAL A 134 0.15 3.74 19.61
CA VAL A 134 0.36 4.49 18.36
C VAL A 134 0.02 3.61 17.17
N ALA A 135 -0.75 4.15 16.23
CA ALA A 135 -0.97 3.54 14.93
C ALA A 135 0.10 4.03 13.95
N CYS A 136 0.87 3.11 13.41
CA CYS A 136 1.93 3.35 12.45
C CYS A 136 1.47 2.92 11.06
N PHE A 137 1.39 3.86 10.13
CA PHE A 137 0.98 3.59 8.75
C PHE A 137 2.20 3.60 7.82
N ASN A 138 2.28 2.59 6.98
CA ASN A 138 3.25 2.50 5.90
C ASN A 138 2.51 2.61 4.56
N LEU A 139 2.71 3.74 3.89
CA LEU A 139 2.16 4.02 2.58
C LEU A 139 3.26 3.78 1.54
N ALA A 140 2.97 2.95 0.53
CA ALA A 140 3.90 2.64 -0.54
C ALA A 140 3.22 2.81 -1.88
N ALA A 141 3.87 3.50 -2.81
CA ALA A 141 3.48 3.59 -4.20
C ALA A 141 4.71 3.50 -5.08
N THR A 142 4.60 2.75 -6.18
CA THR A 142 5.65 2.64 -7.19
C THR A 142 5.04 2.78 -8.58
N ALA A 143 5.84 3.27 -9.50
CA ALA A 143 5.46 3.39 -10.89
C ALA A 143 6.68 3.15 -11.78
N ASP A 144 6.49 2.40 -12.86
CA ASP A 144 7.51 2.09 -13.87
C ASP A 144 6.86 2.02 -15.25
N ALA A 145 7.49 2.61 -16.25
CA ALA A 145 6.99 2.61 -17.62
C ALA A 145 8.18 2.61 -18.58
N GLU A 146 8.08 1.84 -19.67
CA GLU A 146 9.11 1.81 -20.72
C GLU A 146 8.98 3.05 -21.64
N ASP A 147 7.90 3.14 -22.42
CA ASP A 147 7.64 4.26 -23.35
C ASP A 147 6.33 5.01 -23.04
N GLY A 148 5.59 4.58 -22.03
CA GLY A 148 4.33 5.17 -21.59
C GLY A 148 4.47 6.04 -20.34
N SER A 149 3.46 6.01 -19.50
CA SER A 149 3.48 6.63 -18.19
C SER A 149 2.85 5.73 -17.15
N ALA A 150 3.33 5.85 -15.91
CA ALA A 150 2.73 5.17 -14.77
C ALA A 150 2.70 6.12 -13.56
N GLU A 151 1.64 6.04 -12.77
CA GLU A 151 1.51 6.82 -11.55
C GLU A 151 0.78 6.00 -10.49
N GLY A 152 1.27 6.05 -9.26
CA GLY A 152 0.65 5.40 -8.12
C GLY A 152 0.50 6.37 -6.97
N HIS A 153 -0.70 6.47 -6.40
CA HIS A 153 -0.99 7.27 -5.22
C HIS A 153 -1.67 6.43 -4.15
N VAL A 154 -1.32 6.69 -2.91
CA VAL A 154 -2.03 6.18 -1.75
C VAL A 154 -2.29 7.32 -0.79
N SER A 155 -3.51 7.42 -0.30
CA SER A 155 -3.88 8.40 0.72
C SER A 155 -4.70 7.76 1.83
N LEU A 156 -4.55 8.33 3.02
CA LEU A 156 -5.26 7.95 4.21
C LEU A 156 -6.37 8.98 4.44
N GLY A 157 -7.60 8.51 4.49
CA GLY A 157 -8.77 9.33 4.80
C GLY A 157 -9.08 9.35 6.29
N SER A 158 -10.36 9.27 6.63
CA SER A 158 -10.80 9.27 8.01
C SER A 158 -10.30 8.05 8.76
N THR A 159 -9.67 8.26 9.90
CA THR A 159 -9.16 7.19 10.77
C THR A 159 -9.82 7.26 12.14
N MET A 160 -10.30 6.12 12.61
CA MET A 160 -10.85 5.95 13.95
C MET A 160 -10.04 4.93 14.72
N PHE A 161 -9.69 5.27 15.94
CA PHE A 161 -8.97 4.41 16.84
C PHE A 161 -9.71 4.28 18.17
N ILE A 162 -10.02 3.04 18.56
CA ILE A 162 -10.70 2.73 19.82
C ILE A 162 -9.81 1.83 20.66
N VAL A 163 -9.62 2.22 21.90
CA VAL A 163 -8.92 1.43 22.91
C VAL A 163 -9.95 0.91 23.92
N GLN A 164 -9.98 -0.39 24.09
CA GLN A 164 -10.83 -1.04 25.10
C GLN A 164 -9.97 -1.94 25.99
N GLU A 165 -9.96 -1.65 27.27
CA GLU A 165 -9.37 -2.53 28.25
C GLU A 165 -10.21 -3.80 28.41
N ALA A 166 -9.56 -4.94 28.41
CA ALA A 166 -10.18 -6.23 28.69
C ALA A 166 -9.34 -6.94 29.76
N SER A 167 -9.96 -7.26 30.89
CA SER A 167 -9.35 -8.10 31.91
C SER A 167 -9.73 -9.56 31.65
N VAL A 168 -8.73 -10.43 31.55
CA VAL A 168 -8.95 -11.87 31.52
C VAL A 168 -8.91 -12.37 32.97
N SER A 169 -10.06 -12.76 33.51
CA SER A 169 -10.10 -13.49 34.78
C SER A 169 -9.81 -14.97 34.49
N ASN A 170 -8.77 -15.50 35.11
CA ASN A 170 -8.56 -16.96 35.12
C ASN A 170 -9.70 -17.59 35.91
N PHE A 171 -10.60 -18.29 35.23
CA PHE A 171 -11.52 -19.21 35.89
C PHE A 171 -10.69 -20.46 36.24
N ASN A 172 -10.35 -20.60 37.53
CA ASN A 172 -9.89 -21.86 38.12
C ASN A 172 -11.06 -22.77 38.40
#